data_dd6884de104882e35d8d923a0abb5dde
#
_entry.id   dd6884de104882e35d8d923a0abb5dde
#
_cell.length_a   1.000
_cell.length_b   1.000
_cell.length_c   1.000
_cell.angle_alpha   90.00
_cell.angle_beta   90.00
_cell.angle_gamma   90.00
#
_symmetry.space_group_name_H-M   'P 1'
#
loop_
_entity.id
_entity.type
_entity.pdbx_description
1 polymer ?
#
loop_
_entity_poly.entity_id
_entity_poly.type
_entity_poly.pdbx_seq_one_letter_code
_entity_poly.pdbx_strand_id
1 'polypeptide(L)'
;DKSIVFQLGKQTYEALKNTIYTLPVNSSNAIPLVGEQVVSITKENQTLDAITLERIAAEVKFTINNTSSDFQLTSIALKNIYKMYYFSKGTISQSNIADYSEIPCTIGEENYTHYIAENLMGTNSSITTDKDKVTDKLATFIEIVGERMSEGNKEIATFKMFIGKNEKDFNVTRNNAYNYNINLNLADASDKRITIEKIPLEGIAAEANCYILNPNSEHELLVPVKRVNAFWGTEEGGFKTDHMLNDGNNQGKVTKWVARIITKDSSKELLKFTTQQGSSANDYIGIKPTGNEGNVLIGIYDATAGEPAQDAKPLWSWHIWITDYNPGGDINGIIPAISQNPGKADVTGGAIYRFGGVDNNQTKDGSTQAMMDRNLGALSATPTDGAKTIGMYYQCGRKDPIMTDWSQITKLGTSSLGGDVYSIHIKTAKGPVSKETAVKNPDTYFLGDADHFTYKDWLIEGSGSTELWYKKSDEKTKTLY
;
A
#
# COMPACT_ATOMS: atom_id res chain seq x y z
N ASP A 1 33.57 0.39 -18.68
CA ASP A 1 34.69 -0.51 -18.40
C ASP A 1 35.68 0.16 -17.45
N LYS A 2 35.44 0.04 -16.16
CA LYS A 2 36.42 0.50 -15.15
C LYS A 2 37.31 -0.72 -14.82
N SER A 3 38.26 -0.99 -15.69
CA SER A 3 39.33 -1.90 -15.33
C SER A 3 40.01 -1.39 -14.07
N ILE A 4 40.10 -2.25 -13.04
CA ILE A 4 40.94 -1.95 -11.87
C ILE A 4 42.35 -1.93 -12.36
N VAL A 5 42.96 -0.74 -12.45
CA VAL A 5 44.34 -0.58 -12.86
C VAL A 5 45.24 -0.76 -11.67
N PHE A 6 45.89 -1.91 -11.56
CA PHE A 6 46.93 -2.16 -10.57
C PHE A 6 48.22 -1.48 -11.03
N GLN A 7 48.76 -0.58 -10.24
CA GLN A 7 50.08 0.04 -10.49
C GLN A 7 51.14 -0.68 -9.65
N LEU A 8 52.01 -1.36 -10.32
CA LEU A 8 53.10 -2.08 -9.67
C LEU A 8 53.93 -1.13 -8.75
N GLY A 9 54.12 -1.53 -7.51
CA GLY A 9 54.88 -0.75 -6.51
C GLY A 9 54.18 0.45 -5.87
N LYS A 10 52.86 0.72 -6.22
CA LYS A 10 52.11 1.83 -5.63
C LYS A 10 50.98 1.41 -4.73
N GLN A 11 50.57 0.14 -4.75
CA GLN A 11 49.54 -0.37 -3.87
C GLN A 11 50.11 -1.34 -2.84
N THR A 12 49.69 -1.18 -1.61
CA THR A 12 50.00 -2.16 -0.57
C THR A 12 49.09 -3.36 -0.68
N TYR A 13 49.53 -4.51 -0.18
CA TYR A 13 48.69 -5.73 -0.09
C TYR A 13 47.38 -5.48 0.65
N GLU A 14 47.43 -4.70 1.74
CA GLU A 14 46.21 -4.32 2.49
C GLU A 14 45.25 -3.43 1.68
N ALA A 15 45.75 -2.50 0.91
CA ALA A 15 44.93 -1.68 0.02
C ALA A 15 44.24 -2.54 -1.05
N LEU A 16 44.95 -3.54 -1.58
CA LEU A 16 44.40 -4.49 -2.55
C LEU A 16 43.30 -5.36 -1.92
N LYS A 17 43.51 -5.87 -0.72
CA LYS A 17 42.53 -6.68 0.04
C LYS A 17 41.22 -5.94 0.25
N ASN A 18 41.31 -4.63 0.50
CA ASN A 18 40.16 -3.77 0.78
C ASN A 18 39.54 -3.17 -0.50
N THR A 19 39.99 -3.58 -1.68
CA THR A 19 39.38 -3.12 -2.93
C THR A 19 37.97 -3.65 -3.07
N ILE A 20 37.02 -2.74 -3.34
CA ILE A 20 35.60 -3.04 -3.56
C ILE A 20 35.30 -2.98 -5.04
N TYR A 21 34.62 -4.00 -5.53
CA TYR A 21 34.06 -4.05 -6.87
C TYR A 21 32.55 -3.83 -6.78
N THR A 22 32.07 -2.77 -7.40
CA THR A 22 30.66 -2.34 -7.28
C THR A 22 29.84 -2.55 -8.55
N LEU A 23 30.42 -3.04 -9.63
CA LEU A 23 29.69 -3.29 -10.86
C LEU A 23 28.80 -4.52 -10.72
N PRO A 24 27.56 -4.47 -11.26
CA PRO A 24 26.73 -5.67 -11.27
C PRO A 24 27.42 -6.76 -12.08
N VAL A 25 27.62 -7.88 -11.43
CA VAL A 25 28.15 -9.08 -12.06
C VAL A 25 26.96 -9.79 -12.74
N ASN A 26 26.98 -9.86 -14.05
CA ASN A 26 25.95 -10.56 -14.81
C ASN A 26 26.61 -11.52 -15.83
N SER A 27 25.84 -12.34 -16.49
CA SER A 27 26.32 -13.32 -17.45
C SER A 27 27.08 -12.72 -18.65
N SER A 28 26.93 -11.41 -18.90
CA SER A 28 27.61 -10.69 -19.99
C SER A 28 28.93 -10.06 -19.54
N ASN A 29 29.18 -9.95 -18.23
CA ASN A 29 30.41 -9.39 -17.69
C ASN A 29 31.29 -10.49 -17.13
N ALA A 30 32.62 -10.38 -17.33
CA ALA A 30 33.56 -11.31 -16.71
C ALA A 30 33.50 -11.22 -15.19
N ILE A 31 33.32 -12.36 -14.54
CA ILE A 31 33.35 -12.45 -13.08
C ILE A 31 34.83 -12.44 -12.64
N PRO A 32 35.26 -11.45 -11.84
CA PRO A 32 36.62 -11.44 -11.35
C PRO A 32 36.95 -12.69 -10.50
N LEU A 33 38.16 -13.17 -10.68
CA LEU A 33 38.73 -14.27 -9.93
C LEU A 33 39.81 -13.73 -9.01
N VAL A 34 39.88 -14.23 -7.79
CA VAL A 34 40.89 -13.87 -6.81
C VAL A 34 41.54 -15.12 -6.24
N GLY A 35 42.83 -15.09 -6.05
CA GLY A 35 43.58 -16.13 -5.34
C GLY A 35 44.78 -15.53 -4.68
N GLU A 36 45.12 -15.99 -3.50
CA GLU A 36 46.30 -15.58 -2.76
C GLU A 36 47.07 -16.81 -2.20
N GLN A 37 48.36 -16.71 -2.18
CA GLN A 37 49.23 -17.70 -1.58
C GLN A 37 50.41 -17.03 -0.93
N VAL A 38 50.68 -17.41 0.31
CA VAL A 38 51.90 -17.00 0.99
C VAL A 38 53.01 -17.99 0.61
N VAL A 39 54.05 -17.51 0.02
CA VAL A 39 55.21 -18.33 -0.35
C VAL A 39 56.47 -17.85 0.32
N SER A 40 57.30 -18.79 0.81
CA SER A 40 58.66 -18.50 1.26
C SER A 40 59.62 -18.84 0.14
N ILE A 41 60.29 -17.83 -0.34
CA ILE A 41 61.33 -18.01 -1.39
C ILE A 41 62.63 -18.34 -0.66
N THR A 42 63.09 -19.54 -0.88
CA THR A 42 64.29 -20.03 -0.17
C THR A 42 65.47 -20.29 -1.14
N LYS A 43 65.22 -20.24 -2.43
CA LYS A 43 66.26 -20.46 -3.46
C LYS A 43 65.88 -19.86 -4.80
N GLU A 44 66.86 -19.56 -5.68
CA GLU A 44 66.64 -19.27 -7.07
C GLU A 44 65.93 -20.44 -7.77
N ASN A 45 65.05 -20.18 -8.71
CA ASN A 45 64.34 -21.18 -9.51
C ASN A 45 63.48 -22.12 -8.65
N GLN A 46 62.76 -21.56 -7.69
CA GLN A 46 61.77 -22.33 -6.92
C GLN A 46 60.47 -22.50 -7.69
N THR A 47 60.01 -23.76 -7.84
CA THR A 47 58.66 -24.04 -8.37
C THR A 47 57.63 -23.76 -7.25
N LEU A 48 56.64 -22.93 -7.53
CA LEU A 48 55.57 -22.64 -6.60
C LEU A 48 54.39 -23.58 -6.89
N ASP A 49 53.64 -23.89 -5.84
CA ASP A 49 52.40 -24.61 -5.97
C ASP A 49 51.34 -23.79 -6.72
N ALA A 50 50.37 -24.46 -7.31
CA ALA A 50 49.29 -23.80 -8.03
C ALA A 50 48.43 -22.94 -7.09
N ILE A 51 48.11 -21.73 -7.52
CA ILE A 51 47.19 -20.83 -6.82
C ILE A 51 45.79 -21.16 -7.24
N THR A 52 44.93 -21.48 -6.27
CA THR A 52 43.50 -21.63 -6.51
C THR A 52 42.84 -20.28 -6.68
N LEU A 53 42.16 -20.09 -7.82
CA LEU A 53 41.37 -18.89 -8.07
C LEU A 53 39.90 -19.14 -7.73
N GLU A 54 39.31 -18.20 -6.98
CA GLU A 54 37.89 -18.24 -6.60
C GLU A 54 37.16 -17.04 -7.21
N ARG A 55 35.92 -17.26 -7.67
CA ARG A 55 35.05 -16.16 -8.10
C ARG A 55 34.66 -15.30 -6.89
N ILE A 56 34.63 -13.98 -7.05
CA ILE A 56 34.17 -13.04 -5.99
C ILE A 56 32.65 -13.03 -5.84
N ALA A 57 31.92 -13.68 -6.74
CA ALA A 57 30.47 -13.79 -6.74
C ALA A 57 30.01 -15.22 -6.48
N ALA A 58 28.79 -15.35 -6.01
CA ALA A 58 28.01 -16.58 -6.00
C ALA A 58 27.06 -16.63 -7.20
N GLU A 59 26.76 -17.82 -7.69
CA GLU A 59 25.73 -18.06 -8.69
C GLU A 59 24.46 -18.53 -8.00
N VAL A 60 23.31 -17.91 -8.31
CA VAL A 60 21.99 -18.35 -7.86
C VAL A 60 21.17 -18.69 -9.08
N LYS A 61 20.74 -19.96 -9.17
CA LYS A 61 19.82 -20.46 -10.19
C LYS A 61 18.55 -20.94 -9.55
N PHE A 62 17.40 -20.60 -10.13
CA PHE A 62 16.14 -21.15 -9.64
C PHE A 62 15.11 -21.29 -10.75
N THR A 63 14.18 -22.22 -10.52
CA THR A 63 12.97 -22.42 -11.31
C THR A 63 11.77 -22.30 -10.38
N ILE A 64 10.62 -21.90 -10.91
CA ILE A 64 9.38 -21.75 -10.14
C ILE A 64 8.33 -22.65 -10.78
N ASN A 65 7.83 -23.62 -10.00
CA ASN A 65 6.69 -24.45 -10.35
C ASN A 65 5.45 -23.94 -9.62
N ASN A 66 4.62 -23.19 -10.31
CA ASN A 66 3.30 -22.82 -9.80
C ASN A 66 2.27 -23.85 -10.28
N THR A 67 1.84 -24.72 -9.39
CA THR A 67 0.85 -25.76 -9.70
C THR A 67 -0.59 -25.33 -9.40
N SER A 68 -0.78 -24.17 -8.80
CA SER A 68 -2.09 -23.61 -8.48
C SER A 68 -2.62 -22.80 -9.65
N SER A 69 -3.65 -23.28 -10.31
CA SER A 69 -4.26 -22.58 -11.46
C SER A 69 -4.98 -21.29 -11.08
N ASP A 70 -5.32 -21.13 -9.82
CA ASP A 70 -5.98 -19.97 -9.22
C ASP A 70 -5.02 -18.92 -8.64
N PHE A 71 -3.71 -19.23 -8.61
CA PHE A 71 -2.69 -18.32 -8.09
C PHE A 71 -1.90 -17.68 -9.23
N GLN A 72 -2.08 -16.39 -9.40
CA GLN A 72 -1.41 -15.59 -10.41
C GLN A 72 -0.18 -14.89 -9.82
N LEU A 73 1.00 -15.14 -10.40
CA LEU A 73 2.23 -14.45 -10.01
C LEU A 73 2.17 -12.98 -10.43
N THR A 74 2.55 -12.10 -9.50
CA THR A 74 2.56 -10.64 -9.73
C THR A 74 3.96 -10.03 -9.62
N SER A 75 4.87 -10.67 -8.87
CA SER A 75 6.26 -10.22 -8.73
C SER A 75 7.20 -11.36 -8.37
N ILE A 76 8.41 -11.30 -8.90
CA ILE A 76 9.53 -12.17 -8.55
C ILE A 76 10.77 -11.30 -8.44
N ALA A 77 11.52 -11.42 -7.34
CA ALA A 77 12.77 -10.68 -7.16
C ALA A 77 13.75 -11.39 -6.25
N LEU A 78 15.04 -11.18 -6.46
CA LEU A 78 16.03 -11.44 -5.42
C LEU A 78 16.13 -10.21 -4.52
N LYS A 79 16.02 -10.41 -3.23
CA LYS A 79 16.03 -9.37 -2.21
C LYS A 79 17.26 -9.49 -1.30
N ASN A 80 17.60 -8.39 -0.64
CA ASN A 80 18.74 -8.28 0.25
C ASN A 80 20.05 -8.73 -0.41
N ILE A 81 20.33 -8.21 -1.60
CA ILE A 81 21.57 -8.47 -2.31
C ILE A 81 22.58 -7.42 -1.89
N TYR A 82 23.68 -7.88 -1.33
CA TYR A 82 24.76 -6.98 -0.93
C TYR A 82 25.39 -6.33 -2.17
N LYS A 83 25.59 -5.02 -2.15
CA LYS A 83 26.03 -4.24 -3.34
C LYS A 83 27.54 -4.33 -3.60
N MET A 84 28.31 -4.79 -2.62
CA MET A 84 29.75 -4.71 -2.66
C MET A 84 30.40 -6.08 -2.78
N TYR A 85 31.30 -6.23 -3.75
CA TYR A 85 32.13 -7.42 -3.93
C TYR A 85 33.53 -7.13 -3.44
N TYR A 86 34.02 -7.95 -2.52
CA TYR A 86 35.36 -7.77 -1.96
C TYR A 86 36.34 -8.80 -2.51
N PHE A 87 37.59 -8.37 -2.78
CA PHE A 87 38.64 -9.30 -3.17
C PHE A 87 39.08 -10.19 -2.01
N SER A 88 39.21 -9.63 -0.82
CA SER A 88 39.58 -10.39 0.36
C SER A 88 38.39 -11.09 0.99
N LYS A 89 38.62 -12.30 1.53
CA LYS A 89 37.69 -12.93 2.47
C LYS A 89 37.86 -12.25 3.83
N GLY A 90 36.88 -11.50 4.29
CA GLY A 90 36.92 -10.83 5.55
C GLY A 90 35.54 -10.72 6.19
N THR A 91 35.51 -10.49 7.48
CA THR A 91 34.28 -10.20 8.22
C THR A 91 33.83 -8.79 7.86
N ILE A 92 32.82 -8.67 7.06
CA ILE A 92 32.26 -7.39 6.67
C ILE A 92 31.07 -7.14 7.58
N SER A 93 30.96 -5.95 8.14
CA SER A 93 29.77 -5.55 8.88
C SER A 93 28.64 -5.28 7.88
N GLN A 94 27.69 -6.19 7.79
CA GLN A 94 26.56 -6.15 6.86
C GLN A 94 25.27 -5.74 7.57
N SER A 95 25.32 -4.72 8.40
CA SER A 95 24.21 -4.26 9.23
C SER A 95 23.42 -3.07 8.67
N ASN A 96 23.99 -2.38 7.66
CA ASN A 96 23.31 -1.20 7.10
C ASN A 96 22.43 -1.60 5.91
N ILE A 97 21.12 -1.40 6.01
CA ILE A 97 20.15 -1.71 4.96
C ILE A 97 20.42 -0.96 3.64
N ALA A 98 21.03 0.21 3.69
CA ALA A 98 21.37 0.99 2.50
C ALA A 98 22.42 0.30 1.61
N ASP A 99 23.14 -0.67 2.13
CA ASP A 99 24.15 -1.45 1.41
C ASP A 99 23.54 -2.62 0.59
N TYR A 100 22.23 -2.78 0.65
CA TYR A 100 21.49 -3.82 -0.05
C TYR A 100 20.68 -3.27 -1.22
N SER A 101 20.41 -4.15 -2.17
CA SER A 101 19.58 -3.90 -3.35
C SER A 101 18.69 -5.10 -3.63
N GLU A 102 17.87 -4.96 -4.66
CA GLU A 102 17.09 -6.05 -5.23
C GLU A 102 17.35 -6.19 -6.71
N ILE A 103 17.09 -7.38 -7.25
CA ILE A 103 17.07 -7.65 -8.69
C ILE A 103 15.68 -8.16 -9.03
N PRO A 104 14.84 -7.36 -9.72
CA PRO A 104 13.57 -7.84 -10.23
C PRO A 104 13.80 -8.87 -11.33
N CYS A 105 12.92 -9.87 -11.38
CA CYS A 105 12.95 -10.95 -12.38
C CYS A 105 11.70 -10.87 -13.25
N THR A 106 11.85 -11.20 -14.52
CA THR A 106 10.72 -11.24 -15.45
C THR A 106 9.84 -12.45 -15.18
N ILE A 107 8.54 -12.27 -15.01
CA ILE A 107 7.59 -13.38 -14.80
C ILE A 107 7.49 -14.19 -16.10
N GLY A 108 7.53 -15.52 -15.96
CA GLY A 108 7.37 -16.44 -17.09
C GLY A 108 8.67 -16.96 -17.69
N GLU A 109 9.82 -16.60 -17.14
CA GLU A 109 11.08 -17.26 -17.50
C GLU A 109 11.12 -18.69 -16.96
N GLU A 110 11.65 -19.63 -17.73
CA GLU A 110 11.82 -21.02 -17.30
C GLU A 110 12.92 -21.17 -16.26
N ASN A 111 14.00 -20.39 -16.39
CA ASN A 111 15.18 -20.46 -15.55
C ASN A 111 15.72 -19.08 -15.25
N TYR A 112 15.91 -18.80 -13.99
CA TYR A 112 16.52 -17.57 -13.50
C TYR A 112 17.98 -17.84 -13.12
N THR A 113 18.89 -17.00 -13.58
CA THR A 113 20.34 -17.11 -13.25
C THR A 113 20.90 -15.76 -12.91
N HIS A 114 21.41 -15.61 -11.68
CA HIS A 114 21.98 -14.36 -11.19
C HIS A 114 23.33 -14.61 -10.50
N TYR A 115 24.23 -13.64 -10.63
CA TYR A 115 25.49 -13.62 -9.90
C TYR A 115 25.43 -12.49 -8.88
N ILE A 116 25.62 -12.86 -7.59
CA ILE A 116 25.44 -11.94 -6.48
C ILE A 116 26.66 -11.94 -5.56
N ALA A 117 26.81 -10.84 -4.81
CA ALA A 117 27.90 -10.73 -3.86
C ALA A 117 27.72 -11.67 -2.66
N GLU A 118 28.81 -11.93 -1.99
CA GLU A 118 28.82 -12.66 -0.72
C GLU A 118 28.02 -11.93 0.34
N ASN A 119 27.14 -12.67 1.05
CA ASN A 119 26.32 -12.17 2.14
C ASN A 119 26.30 -13.19 3.28
N LEU A 120 27.07 -12.95 4.35
CA LEU A 120 27.31 -13.90 5.43
C LEU A 120 26.45 -13.58 6.65
N MET A 121 25.25 -14.15 6.74
CA MET A 121 24.27 -13.93 7.82
C MET A 121 24.30 -14.97 8.93
N GLY A 122 25.17 -15.99 8.77
CA GLY A 122 25.36 -17.04 9.75
C GLY A 122 24.40 -18.20 9.59
N THR A 123 24.31 -18.99 10.65
CA THR A 123 23.47 -20.18 10.72
C THR A 123 22.51 -20.10 11.90
N ASN A 124 21.39 -20.83 11.81
CA ASN A 124 20.45 -21.01 12.92
C ASN A 124 20.21 -22.50 13.15
N SER A 125 20.81 -23.03 14.22
CA SER A 125 20.74 -24.47 14.57
C SER A 125 19.34 -24.92 15.00
N SER A 126 18.44 -24.00 15.36
CA SER A 126 17.07 -24.31 15.76
C SER A 126 16.17 -24.67 14.59
N ILE A 127 16.56 -24.38 13.36
CA ILE A 127 15.79 -24.71 12.17
C ILE A 127 16.02 -26.19 11.84
N THR A 128 14.93 -26.91 11.65
CA THR A 128 14.96 -28.38 11.39
C THR A 128 14.41 -28.74 10.01
N THR A 129 13.68 -27.82 9.38
CA THR A 129 13.09 -28.05 8.05
C THR A 129 13.17 -26.77 7.20
N ASP A 130 13.12 -26.91 5.89
CA ASP A 130 13.09 -25.78 4.96
C ASP A 130 11.89 -24.85 5.20
N LYS A 131 10.76 -25.36 5.64
CA LYS A 131 9.54 -24.60 5.95
C LYS A 131 9.71 -23.65 7.14
N ASP A 132 10.67 -23.95 8.03
CA ASP A 132 11.01 -23.12 9.17
C ASP A 132 12.12 -22.11 8.86
N LYS A 133 12.65 -22.09 7.64
CA LYS A 133 13.80 -21.27 7.26
C LYS A 133 13.38 -19.81 7.05
N VAL A 134 13.30 -19.08 8.16
CA VAL A 134 13.01 -17.65 8.21
C VAL A 134 13.97 -16.91 9.13
N THR A 135 14.22 -15.64 8.85
CA THR A 135 15.08 -14.77 9.67
C THR A 135 14.67 -13.30 9.51
N ASP A 136 14.89 -12.51 10.54
CA ASP A 136 14.80 -11.05 10.56
C ASP A 136 16.09 -10.35 10.11
N LYS A 137 17.17 -11.11 9.91
CA LYS A 137 18.43 -10.58 9.40
C LYS A 137 18.32 -10.22 7.91
N LEU A 138 19.29 -9.45 7.43
CA LEU A 138 19.41 -9.05 6.02
C LEU A 138 19.94 -10.18 5.12
N ALA A 139 19.49 -11.40 5.36
CA ALA A 139 19.83 -12.57 4.54
C ALA A 139 19.21 -12.44 3.15
N THR A 140 19.94 -12.88 2.13
CA THR A 140 19.47 -12.88 0.74
C THR A 140 18.39 -13.92 0.54
N PHE A 141 17.30 -13.56 -0.14
CA PHE A 141 16.20 -14.48 -0.44
C PHE A 141 15.58 -14.20 -1.82
N ILE A 142 14.91 -15.20 -2.36
CA ILE A 142 14.02 -15.07 -3.51
C ILE A 142 12.64 -14.77 -2.96
N GLU A 143 12.06 -13.64 -3.39
CA GLU A 143 10.69 -13.26 -3.07
C GLU A 143 9.79 -13.54 -4.26
N ILE A 144 8.71 -14.25 -4.03
CA ILE A 144 7.68 -14.54 -5.03
C ILE A 144 6.36 -14.04 -4.47
N VAL A 145 5.73 -13.13 -5.18
CA VAL A 145 4.43 -12.59 -4.80
C VAL A 145 3.42 -12.96 -5.88
N GLY A 146 2.24 -13.31 -5.46
CA GLY A 146 1.12 -13.56 -6.36
C GLY A 146 -0.21 -13.38 -5.63
N GLU A 147 -1.28 -13.51 -6.38
CA GLU A 147 -2.63 -13.28 -5.88
C GLU A 147 -3.58 -14.39 -6.32
N ARG A 148 -4.62 -14.63 -5.53
CA ARG A 148 -5.74 -15.51 -5.86
C ARG A 148 -7.02 -15.03 -5.20
N MET A 149 -8.13 -15.55 -5.71
CA MET A 149 -9.44 -15.42 -5.03
C MET A 149 -9.67 -16.68 -4.20
N SER A 150 -9.96 -16.52 -2.92
CA SER A 150 -10.23 -17.62 -2.00
C SER A 150 -11.37 -17.25 -1.05
N GLU A 151 -12.44 -18.03 -1.02
CA GLU A 151 -13.59 -17.86 -0.12
C GLU A 151 -14.16 -16.43 -0.10
N GLY A 152 -14.24 -15.78 -1.27
CA GLY A 152 -14.73 -14.39 -1.37
C GLY A 152 -13.74 -13.32 -0.94
N ASN A 153 -12.49 -13.68 -0.66
CA ASN A 153 -11.42 -12.74 -0.36
C ASN A 153 -10.37 -12.76 -1.48
N LYS A 154 -9.73 -11.62 -1.70
CA LYS A 154 -8.48 -11.58 -2.45
C LYS A 154 -7.34 -11.92 -1.49
N GLU A 155 -6.57 -12.93 -1.79
CA GLU A 155 -5.38 -13.30 -1.04
C GLU A 155 -4.14 -12.87 -1.82
N ILE A 156 -3.26 -12.12 -1.17
CA ILE A 156 -1.90 -11.83 -1.65
C ILE A 156 -0.98 -12.74 -0.86
N ALA A 157 -0.31 -13.65 -1.54
CA ALA A 157 0.64 -14.53 -0.92
C ALA A 157 2.07 -14.13 -1.29
N THR A 158 2.92 -14.00 -0.27
CA THR A 158 4.34 -13.75 -0.41
C THR A 158 5.11 -14.96 0.08
N PHE A 159 5.91 -15.54 -0.79
CA PHE A 159 6.80 -16.65 -0.47
C PHE A 159 8.26 -16.16 -0.46
N LYS A 160 9.01 -16.51 0.60
CA LYS A 160 10.42 -16.13 0.79
C LYS A 160 11.32 -17.34 0.87
N MET A 161 12.13 -17.56 -0.15
CA MET A 161 13.13 -18.63 -0.20
C MET A 161 14.51 -18.08 0.15
N PHE A 162 14.95 -18.28 1.37
CA PHE A 162 16.27 -17.82 1.83
C PHE A 162 17.39 -18.68 1.23
N ILE A 163 18.42 -18.01 0.68
CA ILE A 163 19.58 -18.63 0.08
C ILE A 163 20.49 -19.23 1.19
N GLY A 164 21.12 -20.34 0.89
CA GLY A 164 22.07 -21.03 1.77
C GLY A 164 22.29 -22.48 1.37
N LYS A 165 23.28 -23.15 1.96
CA LYS A 165 23.63 -24.54 1.63
C LYS A 165 22.63 -25.59 2.12
N ASN A 166 21.90 -25.26 3.19
CA ASN A 166 20.88 -26.12 3.81
C ASN A 166 19.86 -25.24 4.57
N GLU A 167 18.92 -25.90 5.24
CA GLU A 167 17.86 -25.26 6.00
C GLU A 167 18.35 -24.34 7.13
N LYS A 168 19.52 -24.59 7.69
CA LYS A 168 20.10 -23.81 8.80
C LYS A 168 20.98 -22.65 8.37
N ASP A 169 21.39 -22.65 7.11
CA ASP A 169 22.39 -21.73 6.59
C ASP A 169 21.76 -20.55 5.85
N PHE A 170 22.13 -19.33 6.23
CA PHE A 170 21.71 -18.08 5.62
C PHE A 170 22.88 -17.35 4.92
N ASN A 171 23.95 -18.07 4.64
CA ASN A 171 25.13 -17.51 4.01
C ASN A 171 25.08 -17.68 2.50
N VAL A 172 25.23 -16.60 1.79
CA VAL A 172 25.65 -16.60 0.39
C VAL A 172 27.15 -16.50 0.37
N THR A 173 27.81 -17.59 0.06
CA THR A 173 29.29 -17.66 0.02
C THR A 173 29.76 -17.56 -1.42
N ARG A 174 30.74 -16.70 -1.70
CA ARG A 174 31.36 -16.57 -3.01
C ARG A 174 31.85 -17.90 -3.56
N ASN A 175 31.99 -18.00 -4.86
CA ASN A 175 32.46 -19.20 -5.58
C ASN A 175 31.58 -20.45 -5.41
N ASN A 176 30.37 -20.30 -4.86
CA ASN A 176 29.38 -21.36 -4.77
C ASN A 176 28.26 -21.15 -5.79
N ALA A 177 27.64 -22.27 -6.18
CA ALA A 177 26.41 -22.29 -6.96
C ALA A 177 25.25 -22.81 -6.09
N TYR A 178 24.18 -22.04 -6.07
CA TYR A 178 22.95 -22.35 -5.37
C TYR A 178 21.87 -22.64 -6.41
N ASN A 179 21.26 -23.82 -6.35
CA ASN A 179 20.25 -24.24 -7.31
C ASN A 179 18.96 -24.62 -6.57
N TYR A 180 17.84 -23.97 -6.95
CA TYR A 180 16.55 -24.17 -6.31
C TYR A 180 15.46 -24.52 -7.33
N ASN A 181 14.69 -25.56 -7.01
CA ASN A 181 13.42 -25.85 -7.67
C ASN A 181 12.30 -25.47 -6.69
N ILE A 182 11.65 -24.34 -6.91
CA ILE A 182 10.68 -23.80 -5.98
C ILE A 182 9.29 -24.28 -6.40
N ASN A 183 8.69 -25.13 -5.55
CA ASN A 183 7.31 -25.57 -5.73
C ASN A 183 6.42 -24.74 -4.79
N LEU A 184 5.53 -23.94 -5.36
CA LEU A 184 4.61 -23.12 -4.59
C LEU A 184 3.42 -23.97 -4.13
N ASN A 185 3.29 -24.18 -2.83
CA ASN A 185 2.16 -24.84 -2.20
C ASN A 185 1.54 -23.95 -1.12
N LEU A 186 0.58 -23.11 -1.54
CA LEU A 186 -0.09 -22.16 -0.65
C LEU A 186 -1.07 -22.80 0.34
N ALA A 187 -1.37 -24.08 0.20
CA ALA A 187 -2.26 -24.79 1.10
C ALA A 187 -1.56 -25.25 2.40
N ASP A 188 -0.25 -25.16 2.45
CA ASP A 188 0.51 -25.60 3.62
C ASP A 188 0.64 -24.48 4.66
N ALA A 189 -0.29 -24.43 5.58
CA ALA A 189 -0.31 -23.46 6.69
C ALA A 189 0.89 -23.59 7.64
N SER A 190 1.67 -24.69 7.57
CA SER A 190 2.86 -24.88 8.40
C SER A 190 4.12 -24.25 7.80
N ASP A 191 4.10 -23.82 6.55
CA ASP A 191 5.24 -23.21 5.88
C ASP A 191 5.40 -21.74 6.27
N LYS A 192 6.33 -21.47 7.19
CA LYS A 192 6.61 -20.11 7.69
C LYS A 192 7.21 -19.16 6.66
N ARG A 193 7.65 -19.69 5.50
CA ARG A 193 8.14 -18.87 4.39
C ARG A 193 7.00 -18.19 3.63
N ILE A 194 5.77 -18.65 3.85
CA ILE A 194 4.57 -18.11 3.19
C ILE A 194 3.86 -17.16 4.15
N THR A 195 3.63 -15.96 3.69
CA THR A 195 2.74 -14.99 4.33
C THR A 195 1.55 -14.75 3.42
N ILE A 196 0.34 -14.94 3.92
CA ILE A 196 -0.89 -14.68 3.18
C ILE A 196 -1.59 -13.49 3.81
N GLU A 197 -1.71 -12.42 3.06
CA GLU A 197 -2.54 -11.28 3.38
C GLU A 197 -3.92 -11.49 2.76
N LYS A 198 -4.94 -11.56 3.60
CA LYS A 198 -6.32 -11.63 3.14
C LYS A 198 -6.88 -10.21 3.06
N ILE A 199 -7.23 -9.79 1.85
CA ILE A 199 -7.97 -8.58 1.61
C ILE A 199 -9.43 -8.97 1.56
N PRO A 200 -10.21 -8.70 2.61
CA PRO A 200 -11.61 -9.08 2.63
C PRO A 200 -12.35 -8.27 1.58
N LEU A 201 -13.01 -8.95 0.66
CA LEU A 201 -13.99 -8.35 -0.25
C LEU A 201 -15.30 -8.05 0.49
N GLU A 202 -15.46 -8.66 1.66
CA GLU A 202 -16.54 -8.42 2.60
C GLU A 202 -15.97 -7.98 3.95
N GLY A 203 -16.68 -7.14 4.67
CA GLY A 203 -16.29 -6.71 6.00
C GLY A 203 -16.24 -5.19 6.16
N ILE A 204 -15.42 -4.71 7.05
CA ILE A 204 -15.33 -3.29 7.40
C ILE A 204 -15.09 -2.40 6.17
N ALA A 205 -14.30 -2.86 5.20
CA ALA A 205 -14.04 -2.14 3.96
C ALA A 205 -15.33 -1.92 3.13
N ALA A 206 -16.29 -2.83 3.17
CA ALA A 206 -17.55 -2.68 2.44
C ALA A 206 -18.42 -1.53 2.98
N GLU A 207 -18.19 -1.09 4.20
CA GLU A 207 -18.93 -0.01 4.84
C GLU A 207 -18.24 1.35 4.69
N ALA A 208 -16.98 1.38 4.25
CA ALA A 208 -16.24 2.62 4.09
C ALA A 208 -16.79 3.46 2.94
N ASN A 209 -16.80 4.78 3.13
CA ASN A 209 -17.06 5.76 2.06
C ASN A 209 -15.78 6.49 1.64
N CYS A 210 -14.72 6.41 2.43
CA CYS A 210 -13.41 6.96 2.13
C CYS A 210 -12.35 5.87 2.24
N TYR A 211 -11.52 5.75 1.23
CA TYR A 211 -10.38 4.86 1.20
C TYR A 211 -9.10 5.66 1.05
N ILE A 212 -8.08 5.31 1.83
CA ILE A 212 -6.74 5.87 1.70
C ILE A 212 -5.93 4.97 0.80
N LEU A 213 -5.29 5.55 -0.21
CA LEU A 213 -4.44 4.85 -1.17
C LEU A 213 -3.06 5.51 -1.20
N ASN A 214 -2.02 4.77 -0.84
CA ASN A 214 -0.66 5.29 -0.93
C ASN A 214 -0.30 5.55 -2.41
N PRO A 215 0.18 6.77 -2.77
CA PRO A 215 0.49 7.13 -4.15
C PRO A 215 1.54 6.24 -4.81
N ASN A 216 2.41 5.59 -4.00
CA ASN A 216 3.46 4.71 -4.45
C ASN A 216 3.13 3.22 -4.23
N SER A 217 1.86 2.89 -3.94
CA SER A 217 1.45 1.50 -3.77
C SER A 217 1.61 0.71 -5.08
N GLU A 218 2.27 -0.42 -5.00
CA GLU A 218 2.33 -1.40 -6.08
C GLU A 218 1.06 -2.25 -6.16
N HIS A 219 0.28 -2.28 -5.06
CA HIS A 219 -0.97 -3.04 -4.95
C HIS A 219 -2.16 -2.20 -5.40
N GLU A 220 -3.16 -2.86 -5.94
CA GLU A 220 -4.41 -2.19 -6.25
C GLU A 220 -5.31 -2.09 -5.02
N LEU A 221 -6.07 -1.00 -4.94
CA LEU A 221 -7.17 -0.85 -4.01
C LEU A 221 -8.42 -1.51 -4.62
N LEU A 222 -9.06 -2.38 -3.87
CA LEU A 222 -10.33 -3.02 -4.25
C LEU A 222 -11.47 -2.39 -3.47
N VAL A 223 -12.38 -1.71 -4.19
CA VAL A 223 -13.56 -1.08 -3.60
C VAL A 223 -14.77 -1.98 -3.85
N PRO A 224 -15.36 -2.60 -2.80
CA PRO A 224 -16.49 -3.51 -2.96
C PRO A 224 -17.74 -2.78 -3.44
N VAL A 225 -18.36 -3.28 -4.50
CA VAL A 225 -19.61 -2.69 -5.04
C VAL A 225 -20.85 -3.08 -4.22
N LYS A 226 -20.74 -4.07 -3.34
CA LYS A 226 -21.84 -4.56 -2.49
C LYS A 226 -22.49 -3.44 -1.66
N ARG A 227 -21.74 -2.42 -1.30
CA ARG A 227 -22.24 -1.24 -0.57
C ARG A 227 -23.43 -0.58 -1.26
N VAL A 228 -23.48 -0.61 -2.59
CA VAL A 228 -24.57 -0.05 -3.38
C VAL A 228 -25.90 -0.70 -3.00
N ASN A 229 -25.93 -2.03 -2.88
CA ASN A 229 -27.14 -2.78 -2.54
C ASN A 229 -27.63 -2.50 -1.10
N ALA A 230 -26.74 -2.20 -0.17
CA ALA A 230 -27.11 -1.85 1.19
C ALA A 230 -27.98 -0.58 1.24
N PHE A 231 -27.87 0.30 0.27
CA PHE A 231 -28.67 1.52 0.16
C PHE A 231 -29.90 1.40 -0.73
N TRP A 232 -29.86 0.54 -1.74
CA TRP A 232 -30.94 0.39 -2.71
C TRP A 232 -31.84 -0.81 -2.44
N GLY A 233 -31.46 -1.68 -1.50
CA GLY A 233 -32.02 -3.02 -1.34
C GLY A 233 -33.02 -3.25 -0.23
N THR A 234 -33.22 -2.31 0.67
CA THR A 234 -34.13 -2.53 1.81
C THR A 234 -35.03 -1.33 2.04
N GLU A 235 -36.28 -1.59 2.47
CA GLU A 235 -37.22 -0.52 2.79
C GLU A 235 -36.88 0.22 4.09
N GLU A 236 -36.17 -0.43 5.01
CA GLU A 236 -35.87 0.17 6.33
C GLU A 236 -34.61 1.06 6.38
N GLY A 237 -33.75 1.00 5.44
CA GLY A 237 -32.51 1.81 5.45
C GLY A 237 -32.00 2.13 4.07
N GLY A 238 -32.67 1.58 3.08
CA GLY A 238 -32.32 1.71 1.69
C GLY A 238 -33.24 2.63 0.93
N PHE A 239 -32.97 2.71 -0.35
CA PHE A 239 -33.78 3.36 -1.34
C PHE A 239 -34.67 2.33 -2.07
N LYS A 240 -35.06 2.58 -3.28
CA LYS A 240 -35.92 1.69 -4.04
C LYS A 240 -35.15 0.49 -4.61
N THR A 241 -35.80 -0.68 -4.63
CA THR A 241 -35.25 -1.95 -5.14
C THR A 241 -34.92 -1.92 -6.63
N ASP A 242 -35.43 -0.97 -7.38
CA ASP A 242 -35.22 -0.83 -8.82
C ASP A 242 -33.82 -0.33 -9.22
N HIS A 243 -33.01 0.03 -8.24
CA HIS A 243 -31.62 0.41 -8.44
C HIS A 243 -30.61 -0.58 -7.84
N MET A 244 -31.06 -1.75 -7.39
CA MET A 244 -30.15 -2.79 -6.89
C MET A 244 -29.30 -3.38 -7.99
N LEU A 245 -28.03 -3.64 -7.69
CA LEU A 245 -27.20 -4.51 -8.49
C LEU A 245 -27.66 -5.95 -8.32
N ASN A 246 -27.53 -6.75 -9.37
CA ASN A 246 -27.83 -8.16 -9.32
C ASN A 246 -26.86 -8.88 -8.37
N ASP A 247 -27.39 -9.41 -7.26
CA ASP A 247 -26.63 -10.15 -6.24
C ASP A 247 -26.70 -11.68 -6.42
N GLY A 248 -27.22 -12.14 -7.57
CA GLY A 248 -27.49 -13.55 -7.85
C GLY A 248 -28.87 -14.02 -7.42
N ASN A 249 -29.59 -13.24 -6.62
CA ASN A 249 -30.94 -13.54 -6.16
C ASN A 249 -32.06 -12.93 -7.06
N ASN A 250 -31.67 -12.31 -8.17
CA ASN A 250 -32.54 -11.59 -9.10
C ASN A 250 -33.42 -10.48 -8.49
N GLN A 251 -33.01 -9.95 -7.35
CA GLN A 251 -33.78 -8.91 -6.70
C GLN A 251 -33.50 -7.52 -7.28
N GLY A 252 -32.40 -7.37 -8.00
CA GLY A 252 -31.98 -6.09 -8.57
C GLY A 252 -32.36 -5.94 -10.04
N LYS A 253 -32.61 -4.70 -10.47
CA LYS A 253 -32.83 -4.37 -11.89
C LYS A 253 -31.55 -4.05 -12.64
N VAL A 254 -30.50 -3.63 -11.93
CA VAL A 254 -29.19 -3.32 -12.50
C VAL A 254 -28.38 -4.60 -12.65
N THR A 255 -28.13 -5.02 -13.89
CA THR A 255 -27.38 -6.25 -14.21
C THR A 255 -25.96 -6.00 -14.66
N LYS A 256 -25.62 -4.76 -14.96
CA LYS A 256 -24.25 -4.35 -15.32
C LYS A 256 -23.96 -2.98 -14.75
N TRP A 257 -22.71 -2.77 -14.39
CA TRP A 257 -22.26 -1.49 -13.86
C TRP A 257 -20.94 -1.06 -14.49
N VAL A 258 -20.68 0.25 -14.44
CA VAL A 258 -19.41 0.85 -14.81
C VAL A 258 -19.01 1.88 -13.76
N ALA A 259 -17.71 1.97 -13.43
CA ALA A 259 -17.16 2.99 -12.55
C ALA A 259 -16.58 4.15 -13.36
N ARG A 260 -16.74 5.38 -12.86
CA ARG A 260 -16.17 6.60 -13.45
C ARG A 260 -15.65 7.53 -12.37
N ILE A 261 -14.69 8.37 -12.71
CA ILE A 261 -14.33 9.53 -11.90
C ILE A 261 -15.44 10.56 -12.06
N ILE A 262 -16.02 10.98 -10.92
CA ILE A 262 -17.02 12.06 -10.87
C ILE A 262 -16.28 13.41 -10.88
N THR A 263 -15.32 13.58 -9.97
CA THR A 263 -14.51 14.78 -9.84
C THR A 263 -13.20 14.48 -9.12
N LYS A 264 -12.22 15.36 -9.22
CA LYS A 264 -10.94 15.29 -8.54
C LYS A 264 -10.42 16.69 -8.24
N ASP A 265 -9.57 16.82 -7.24
CA ASP A 265 -8.98 18.09 -6.80
C ASP A 265 -7.69 18.48 -7.52
N SER A 266 -7.30 17.76 -8.55
CA SER A 266 -6.05 17.97 -9.28
C SER A 266 -6.25 17.82 -10.79
N SER A 267 -5.52 18.60 -11.58
CA SER A 267 -5.43 18.42 -13.03
C SER A 267 -4.64 17.17 -13.44
N LYS A 268 -3.80 16.64 -12.53
CA LYS A 268 -3.02 15.44 -12.79
C LYS A 268 -3.90 14.19 -12.82
N GLU A 269 -3.44 13.14 -13.49
CA GLU A 269 -4.00 11.81 -13.32
C GLU A 269 -3.61 11.30 -11.92
N LEU A 270 -4.58 10.94 -11.10
CA LEU A 270 -4.36 10.50 -9.73
C LEU A 270 -4.46 8.98 -9.58
N LEU A 271 -5.34 8.35 -10.36
CA LEU A 271 -5.56 6.91 -10.33
C LEU A 271 -5.89 6.37 -11.73
N LYS A 272 -5.72 5.05 -11.87
CA LYS A 272 -6.20 4.27 -13.02
C LYS A 272 -7.10 3.15 -12.53
N PHE A 273 -8.19 2.90 -13.24
CA PHE A 273 -9.00 1.71 -12.98
C PHE A 273 -8.31 0.48 -13.57
N THR A 274 -8.19 -0.56 -12.78
CA THR A 274 -7.77 -1.91 -13.20
C THR A 274 -8.98 -2.80 -13.44
N THR A 275 -10.05 -2.59 -12.64
CA THR A 275 -11.38 -3.16 -12.87
C THR A 275 -12.40 -2.03 -12.83
N GLN A 276 -13.00 -1.73 -13.97
CA GLN A 276 -13.86 -0.57 -14.16
C GLN A 276 -15.33 -0.93 -14.41
N GLN A 277 -15.62 -2.19 -14.67
CA GLN A 277 -16.98 -2.65 -15.00
C GLN A 277 -17.21 -4.05 -14.48
N GLY A 278 -18.47 -4.41 -14.28
CA GLY A 278 -18.85 -5.73 -13.82
C GLY A 278 -20.36 -6.01 -13.99
N SER A 279 -20.76 -7.18 -13.49
CA SER A 279 -22.12 -7.69 -13.65
C SER A 279 -22.71 -8.30 -12.37
N SER A 280 -22.02 -8.15 -11.25
CA SER A 280 -22.43 -8.71 -9.95
C SER A 280 -22.25 -7.70 -8.82
N ALA A 281 -23.09 -7.82 -7.80
CA ALA A 281 -22.94 -7.13 -6.54
C ALA A 281 -21.67 -7.56 -5.78
N ASN A 282 -21.18 -8.76 -6.05
CA ASN A 282 -19.96 -9.28 -5.40
C ASN A 282 -18.68 -8.87 -6.13
N ASP A 283 -18.81 -8.03 -7.16
CA ASP A 283 -17.66 -7.46 -7.86
C ASP A 283 -16.99 -6.38 -7.03
N TYR A 284 -15.86 -5.92 -7.52
CA TYR A 284 -15.12 -4.80 -6.96
C TYR A 284 -14.63 -3.87 -8.06
N ILE A 285 -14.42 -2.60 -7.71
CA ILE A 285 -13.72 -1.64 -8.54
C ILE A 285 -12.25 -1.73 -8.18
N GLY A 286 -11.40 -2.06 -9.14
CA GLY A 286 -9.94 -2.11 -8.96
C GLY A 286 -9.31 -0.77 -9.32
N ILE A 287 -8.41 -0.27 -8.47
CA ILE A 287 -7.79 1.05 -8.62
C ILE A 287 -6.31 0.96 -8.32
N LYS A 288 -5.48 1.52 -9.20
CA LYS A 288 -4.05 1.75 -8.94
C LYS A 288 -3.73 3.25 -8.90
N PRO A 289 -2.84 3.69 -8.02
CA PRO A 289 -2.37 5.08 -7.99
C PRO A 289 -1.42 5.35 -9.16
N THR A 290 -1.15 6.62 -9.42
CA THR A 290 -0.23 7.07 -10.49
C THR A 290 1.02 7.78 -9.97
N GLY A 291 1.30 7.69 -8.67
CA GLY A 291 2.40 8.40 -8.04
C GLY A 291 2.08 9.86 -7.65
N ASN A 292 0.87 10.34 -7.93
CA ASN A 292 0.45 11.69 -7.56
C ASN A 292 -0.51 11.65 -6.38
N GLU A 293 -0.37 12.58 -5.45
CA GLU A 293 -1.28 12.77 -4.33
C GLU A 293 -2.47 13.65 -4.72
N GLY A 294 -3.59 13.43 -4.06
CA GLY A 294 -4.82 14.19 -4.25
C GLY A 294 -6.06 13.44 -3.82
N ASN A 295 -7.21 13.99 -4.11
CA ASN A 295 -8.50 13.44 -3.78
C ASN A 295 -9.32 13.18 -5.04
N VAL A 296 -9.97 12.03 -5.11
CA VAL A 296 -10.82 11.62 -6.22
C VAL A 296 -12.15 11.13 -5.68
N LEU A 297 -13.23 11.60 -6.25
CA LEU A 297 -14.56 11.05 -6.05
C LEU A 297 -14.89 10.15 -7.22
N ILE A 298 -15.04 8.85 -6.97
CA ILE A 298 -15.47 7.88 -7.98
C ILE A 298 -16.93 7.54 -7.79
N GLY A 299 -17.60 7.15 -8.86
CA GLY A 299 -18.98 6.71 -8.83
C GLY A 299 -19.20 5.44 -9.64
N ILE A 300 -20.24 4.69 -9.27
CA ILE A 300 -20.72 3.52 -9.99
C ILE A 300 -22.04 3.86 -10.66
N TYR A 301 -22.22 3.44 -11.91
CA TYR A 301 -23.34 3.79 -12.77
C TYR A 301 -23.99 2.54 -13.32
N ASP A 302 -25.32 2.62 -13.54
CA ASP A 302 -26.07 1.57 -14.24
C ASP A 302 -25.68 1.50 -15.72
N ALA A 303 -25.16 0.34 -16.14
CA ALA A 303 -24.79 0.04 -17.50
C ALA A 303 -25.66 -1.07 -18.13
N THR A 304 -26.80 -1.38 -17.52
CA THR A 304 -27.73 -2.45 -17.99
C THR A 304 -28.20 -2.20 -19.41
N ALA A 305 -28.47 -0.94 -19.75
CA ALA A 305 -28.91 -0.54 -21.10
C ALA A 305 -27.76 -0.18 -22.05
N GLY A 306 -26.50 -0.39 -21.63
CA GLY A 306 -25.30 0.00 -22.35
C GLY A 306 -24.48 1.03 -21.60
N GLU A 307 -23.53 1.67 -22.28
CA GLU A 307 -22.68 2.70 -21.68
C GLU A 307 -23.53 3.89 -21.19
N PRO A 308 -23.48 4.25 -19.90
CA PRO A 308 -24.28 5.35 -19.37
C PRO A 308 -23.90 6.70 -20.02
N ALA A 309 -24.87 7.55 -20.23
CA ALA A 309 -24.66 8.91 -20.73
C ALA A 309 -23.66 9.69 -19.84
N GLN A 310 -23.04 10.71 -20.38
CA GLN A 310 -22.02 11.49 -19.64
C GLN A 310 -22.64 12.22 -18.42
N ASP A 311 -23.88 12.61 -18.49
CA ASP A 311 -24.65 13.27 -17.44
C ASP A 311 -25.44 12.31 -16.54
N ALA A 312 -25.29 10.99 -16.76
CA ALA A 312 -25.92 9.97 -15.93
C ALA A 312 -25.59 10.18 -14.45
N LYS A 313 -26.52 9.78 -13.59
CA LYS A 313 -26.36 9.91 -12.15
C LYS A 313 -25.77 8.62 -11.57
N PRO A 314 -24.81 8.71 -10.65
CA PRO A 314 -24.27 7.51 -10.01
C PRO A 314 -25.30 6.85 -9.10
N LEU A 315 -25.19 5.53 -8.97
CA LEU A 315 -25.90 4.75 -7.96
C LEU A 315 -25.27 4.97 -6.58
N TRP A 316 -23.96 5.08 -6.52
CA TRP A 316 -23.17 5.30 -5.31
C TRP A 316 -21.86 5.96 -5.65
N SER A 317 -21.17 6.50 -4.64
CA SER A 317 -19.87 7.15 -4.78
C SER A 317 -18.97 6.88 -3.57
N TRP A 318 -17.66 6.92 -3.81
CA TRP A 318 -16.63 6.78 -2.79
C TRP A 318 -15.57 7.87 -2.97
N HIS A 319 -15.04 8.33 -1.85
CA HIS A 319 -13.87 9.20 -1.79
C HIS A 319 -12.61 8.35 -1.76
N ILE A 320 -11.71 8.56 -2.70
CA ILE A 320 -10.37 7.98 -2.72
C ILE A 320 -9.38 9.08 -2.37
N TRP A 321 -8.81 8.98 -1.19
CA TRP A 321 -7.79 9.90 -0.70
C TRP A 321 -6.41 9.32 -0.95
N ILE A 322 -5.70 9.88 -1.93
CA ILE A 322 -4.40 9.38 -2.37
C ILE A 322 -3.33 10.19 -1.64
N THR A 323 -2.71 9.55 -0.66
CA THR A 323 -1.72 10.18 0.22
C THR A 323 -0.83 9.13 0.86
N ASP A 324 0.35 9.50 1.28
CA ASP A 324 1.25 8.67 2.08
C ASP A 324 0.86 8.62 3.56
N TYR A 325 -0.15 9.39 3.97
CA TYR A 325 -0.66 9.43 5.34
C TYR A 325 -1.25 8.10 5.77
N ASN A 326 -0.77 7.56 6.88
CA ASN A 326 -1.28 6.33 7.47
C ASN A 326 -1.88 6.60 8.87
N PRO A 327 -3.20 6.77 9.02
CA PRO A 327 -3.83 7.02 10.31
C PRO A 327 -3.77 5.81 11.25
N GLY A 328 -3.53 4.60 10.73
CA GLY A 328 -3.39 3.40 11.54
C GLY A 328 -2.04 3.26 12.24
N GLY A 329 -1.04 3.93 11.77
CA GLY A 329 0.29 4.08 12.38
C GLY A 329 1.13 2.82 12.55
N ASP A 330 0.53 1.63 12.41
CA ASP A 330 1.20 0.36 12.63
C ASP A 330 0.60 -0.71 11.74
N ILE A 331 1.47 -1.45 11.09
CA ILE A 331 1.11 -2.62 10.30
C ILE A 331 0.44 -3.73 11.11
N ASN A 332 0.51 -3.68 12.44
CA ASN A 332 -0.08 -4.65 13.35
C ASN A 332 -1.36 -4.12 14.05
N GLY A 333 -1.86 -2.96 13.67
CA GLY A 333 -3.04 -2.35 14.31
C GLY A 333 -2.79 -1.83 15.73
N ILE A 334 -1.55 -1.84 16.20
CA ILE A 334 -1.19 -1.23 17.47
C ILE A 334 -0.89 0.24 17.21
N ILE A 335 -1.82 1.08 17.55
CA ILE A 335 -1.58 2.52 17.55
C ILE A 335 -0.51 2.77 18.61
N PRO A 336 0.69 3.28 18.25
CA PRO A 336 1.74 3.53 19.22
C PRO A 336 1.19 4.38 20.36
N ALA A 337 1.52 4.02 21.59
CA ALA A 337 1.21 4.87 22.73
C ALA A 337 1.84 6.23 22.46
N ILE A 338 1.04 7.23 22.20
CA ILE A 338 1.55 8.58 22.01
C ILE A 338 2.25 8.97 23.27
N SER A 339 3.47 9.42 23.10
CA SER A 339 4.22 10.01 24.19
C SER A 339 3.37 11.07 24.89
N GLN A 340 3.56 11.24 26.16
CA GLN A 340 2.86 12.19 27.02
C GLN A 340 2.98 13.67 26.56
N ASN A 341 3.55 13.91 25.37
CA ASN A 341 3.64 15.22 24.75
C ASN A 341 2.65 15.33 23.60
N PRO A 342 1.47 15.92 23.79
CA PRO A 342 0.58 16.22 22.69
C PRO A 342 1.28 17.07 21.63
N GLY A 343 1.18 16.66 20.36
CA GLY A 343 1.73 17.38 19.23
C GLY A 343 3.03 16.85 18.63
N LYS A 344 3.54 15.69 19.06
CA LYS A 344 4.63 15.00 18.35
C LYS A 344 4.10 13.88 17.47
N ALA A 345 4.55 13.87 16.22
CA ALA A 345 4.30 12.78 15.31
C ALA A 345 5.10 11.55 15.76
N ASP A 346 4.39 10.45 16.02
CA ASP A 346 5.00 9.19 16.46
C ASP A 346 5.10 8.15 15.32
N VAL A 347 4.70 8.51 14.10
CA VAL A 347 4.64 7.56 12.98
C VAL A 347 5.19 8.16 11.70
N THR A 348 5.88 7.33 10.94
CA THR A 348 6.35 7.67 9.60
C THR A 348 5.16 7.82 8.66
N GLY A 349 5.04 8.96 7.99
CA GLY A 349 3.95 9.24 7.04
C GLY A 349 2.71 9.89 7.64
N GLY A 350 2.69 10.17 8.94
CA GLY A 350 1.57 10.86 9.58
C GLY A 350 1.57 10.73 11.08
N ALA A 351 0.74 11.51 11.74
CA ALA A 351 0.59 11.48 13.18
C ALA A 351 -0.86 11.25 13.61
N ILE A 352 -1.02 10.53 14.70
CA ILE A 352 -2.27 10.41 15.42
C ILE A 352 -2.08 11.04 16.78
N TYR A 353 -2.92 12.01 17.09
CA TYR A 353 -2.97 12.59 18.42
C TYR A 353 -3.93 11.81 19.30
N ARG A 354 -3.50 11.45 20.49
CA ARG A 354 -4.38 10.90 21.50
C ARG A 354 -4.63 11.94 22.57
N PHE A 355 -5.90 12.13 22.86
CA PHE A 355 -6.34 12.95 23.97
C PHE A 355 -6.65 12.00 25.13
N GLY A 356 -6.04 12.25 26.25
CA GLY A 356 -6.19 11.43 27.43
C GLY A 356 -4.82 11.21 28.04
N GLY A 357 -4.74 11.17 29.22
CA GLY A 357 -3.60 11.09 30.06
C GLY A 357 -3.99 11.61 31.40
N VAL A 358 -3.08 11.96 32.21
CA VAL A 358 -3.21 12.22 33.64
C VAL A 358 -4.34 13.21 34.03
N ASP A 359 -4.87 13.97 33.07
CA ASP A 359 -5.84 15.03 33.32
C ASP A 359 -7.14 14.82 32.54
N ASN A 360 -7.95 13.88 32.99
CA ASN A 360 -9.43 13.84 32.78
C ASN A 360 -9.97 13.69 31.33
N ASN A 361 -9.17 13.51 30.31
CA ASN A 361 -9.64 13.26 28.95
C ASN A 361 -9.76 11.78 28.60
N GLN A 362 -9.90 10.93 29.60
CA GLN A 362 -10.25 9.54 29.39
C GLN A 362 -11.75 9.43 29.13
N THR A 363 -12.11 8.57 28.17
CA THR A 363 -13.49 8.14 28.05
C THR A 363 -13.93 7.43 29.34
N LYS A 364 -15.20 7.27 29.55
CA LYS A 364 -15.76 6.62 30.78
C LYS A 364 -15.22 5.21 31.04
N ASP A 365 -14.68 4.57 30.00
CA ASP A 365 -14.07 3.23 30.07
C ASP A 365 -12.55 3.29 30.25
N GLY A 366 -11.96 4.46 30.41
CA GLY A 366 -10.51 4.65 30.56
C GLY A 366 -9.72 4.66 29.24
N SER A 367 -10.38 4.57 28.09
CA SER A 367 -9.73 4.63 26.79
C SER A 367 -9.36 6.07 26.39
N THR A 368 -8.30 6.22 25.63
CA THR A 368 -7.90 7.51 25.07
C THR A 368 -8.52 7.70 23.69
N GLN A 369 -9.01 8.90 23.39
CA GLN A 369 -9.49 9.23 22.05
C GLN A 369 -8.31 9.51 21.11
N ALA A 370 -8.36 8.95 19.91
CA ALA A 370 -7.39 9.21 18.86
C ALA A 370 -7.97 10.17 17.82
N MET A 371 -7.17 11.14 17.39
CA MET A 371 -7.51 12.06 16.30
C MET A 371 -6.40 12.07 15.27
N MET A 372 -6.76 12.22 13.99
CA MET A 372 -5.79 12.44 12.93
C MET A 372 -5.09 13.79 13.14
N ASP A 373 -3.85 13.91 12.65
CA ASP A 373 -3.08 15.16 12.65
C ASP A 373 -3.56 16.20 11.63
N ARG A 374 -4.51 15.79 10.79
CA ARG A 374 -5.01 16.59 9.67
C ARG A 374 -6.49 16.33 9.41
N ASN A 375 -7.11 17.24 8.69
CA ASN A 375 -8.48 17.06 8.20
C ASN A 375 -8.54 15.95 7.16
N LEU A 376 -9.69 15.28 7.07
CA LEU A 376 -9.93 14.25 6.05
C LEU A 376 -9.72 14.85 4.65
N GLY A 377 -8.88 14.20 3.85
CA GLY A 377 -8.49 14.67 2.52
C GLY A 377 -7.34 15.69 2.47
N ALA A 378 -6.80 16.13 3.61
CA ALA A 378 -5.65 17.04 3.62
C ALA A 378 -4.35 16.32 3.22
N LEU A 379 -3.58 16.93 2.34
CA LEU A 379 -2.31 16.35 1.84
C LEU A 379 -1.11 16.71 2.74
N SER A 380 -1.29 17.56 3.74
CA SER A 380 -0.26 17.93 4.70
C SER A 380 -0.86 18.31 6.05
N ALA A 381 -0.13 18.07 7.11
CA ALA A 381 -0.39 18.61 8.45
C ALA A 381 0.45 19.86 8.76
N THR A 382 1.37 20.23 7.90
CA THR A 382 2.32 21.32 8.10
C THR A 382 1.67 22.68 7.77
N PRO A 383 1.50 23.58 8.72
CA PRO A 383 0.76 24.84 8.50
C PRO A 383 1.32 25.71 7.37
N THR A 384 2.62 25.62 7.08
CA THR A 384 3.26 26.38 6.01
C THR A 384 2.92 25.88 4.60
N ASP A 385 2.31 24.70 4.47
CA ASP A 385 1.92 24.11 3.19
C ASP A 385 0.58 24.67 2.66
N GLY A 386 -0.01 25.63 3.37
CA GLY A 386 -1.16 26.41 2.93
C GLY A 386 -2.39 25.55 2.60
N ALA A 387 -2.88 25.64 1.36
CA ALA A 387 -4.11 24.97 0.93
C ALA A 387 -4.08 23.43 1.09
N LYS A 388 -2.90 22.80 1.09
CA LYS A 388 -2.77 21.36 1.30
C LYS A 388 -3.22 20.90 2.69
N THR A 389 -3.30 21.80 3.66
CA THR A 389 -3.72 21.50 5.04
C THR A 389 -5.24 21.58 5.26
N ILE A 390 -5.98 22.11 4.30
CA ILE A 390 -7.41 22.38 4.48
C ILE A 390 -8.24 21.09 4.53
N GLY A 391 -7.92 20.09 3.69
CA GLY A 391 -8.72 18.89 3.54
C GLY A 391 -9.98 19.12 2.71
N MET A 392 -10.92 18.19 2.80
CA MET A 392 -12.17 18.21 2.04
C MET A 392 -13.31 18.83 2.86
N TYR A 393 -14.26 19.44 2.17
CA TYR A 393 -15.48 19.96 2.76
C TYR A 393 -16.58 18.90 2.70
N TYR A 394 -17.25 18.71 3.80
CA TYR A 394 -18.42 17.84 3.88
C TYR A 394 -19.63 18.65 4.28
N GLN A 395 -20.71 18.50 3.54
CA GLN A 395 -21.99 18.99 4.01
C GLN A 395 -22.46 18.10 5.14
N CYS A 396 -22.87 18.70 6.25
CA CYS A 396 -23.24 18.00 7.45
C CYS A 396 -24.27 16.88 7.16
N GLY A 397 -24.03 15.64 7.62
CA GLY A 397 -24.88 14.50 7.32
C GLY A 397 -24.74 13.87 5.93
N ARG A 398 -23.81 14.34 5.11
CA ARG A 398 -23.52 13.72 3.83
C ARG A 398 -22.23 12.91 3.85
N LYS A 399 -22.23 11.81 3.11
CA LYS A 399 -21.09 10.89 3.02
C LYS A 399 -19.98 11.33 2.09
N ASP A 400 -20.30 12.23 1.14
CA ASP A 400 -19.39 12.61 0.05
C ASP A 400 -18.73 13.96 0.33
N PRO A 401 -17.43 14.08 0.03
CA PRO A 401 -16.75 15.35 0.05
C PRO A 401 -17.21 16.26 -1.11
N ILE A 402 -17.31 17.51 -0.83
CA ILE A 402 -17.43 18.53 -1.85
C ILE A 402 -16.02 18.90 -2.29
N MET A 403 -15.65 18.47 -3.48
CA MET A 403 -14.31 18.72 -4.01
C MET A 403 -14.23 20.12 -4.60
N THR A 404 -13.11 20.76 -4.35
CA THR A 404 -12.76 22.02 -4.96
C THR A 404 -11.42 21.87 -5.67
N ASP A 405 -11.29 22.51 -6.81
CA ASP A 405 -10.02 22.59 -7.52
C ASP A 405 -9.06 23.48 -6.72
N TRP A 406 -8.00 22.90 -6.19
CA TRP A 406 -7.00 23.62 -5.40
C TRP A 406 -6.36 24.80 -6.16
N SER A 407 -6.32 24.74 -7.49
CA SER A 407 -5.81 25.81 -8.33
C SER A 407 -6.69 27.07 -8.31
N GLN A 408 -7.95 26.89 -7.90
CA GLN A 408 -8.94 27.99 -7.83
C GLN A 408 -9.12 28.52 -6.40
N ILE A 409 -8.41 27.96 -5.43
CA ILE A 409 -8.44 28.48 -4.06
C ILE A 409 -7.58 29.72 -3.97
N THR A 410 -8.22 30.82 -3.60
CA THR A 410 -7.54 32.12 -3.41
C THR A 410 -7.52 32.47 -1.93
N LYS A 411 -6.33 32.80 -1.42
CA LYS A 411 -6.21 33.36 -0.07
C LYS A 411 -6.83 34.73 -0.04
N LEU A 412 -7.84 34.93 0.80
CA LEU A 412 -8.56 36.19 0.99
C LEU A 412 -7.91 37.11 2.03
N GLY A 413 -7.12 36.54 2.93
CA GLY A 413 -6.49 37.28 4.02
C GLY A 413 -6.20 36.39 5.22
N THR A 414 -6.00 37.00 6.37
CA THR A 414 -5.83 36.35 7.66
C THR A 414 -6.98 36.70 8.57
N SER A 415 -7.58 35.72 9.25
CA SER A 415 -8.66 35.95 10.20
C SER A 415 -8.17 36.70 11.44
N SER A 416 -9.08 37.23 12.20
CA SER A 416 -8.78 37.83 13.52
C SER A 416 -8.17 36.87 14.54
N LEU A 417 -8.27 35.58 14.28
CA LEU A 417 -7.67 34.50 15.09
C LEU A 417 -6.30 34.05 14.55
N GLY A 418 -5.75 34.74 13.54
CA GLY A 418 -4.42 34.47 12.99
C GLY A 418 -4.37 33.37 11.92
N GLY A 419 -5.49 32.71 11.59
CA GLY A 419 -5.57 31.70 10.54
C GLY A 419 -5.85 32.31 9.16
N ASP A 420 -5.33 31.68 8.10
CA ASP A 420 -5.58 32.10 6.73
C ASP A 420 -7.04 31.83 6.31
N VAL A 421 -7.63 32.77 5.60
CA VAL A 421 -8.98 32.67 5.01
C VAL A 421 -8.87 32.46 3.52
N TYR A 422 -9.56 31.46 3.00
CA TYR A 422 -9.54 31.10 1.59
C TYR A 422 -10.92 31.20 0.95
N SER A 423 -10.97 31.59 -0.32
CA SER A 423 -12.15 31.47 -1.16
C SER A 423 -12.22 30.09 -1.77
N ILE A 424 -13.38 29.47 -1.71
CA ILE A 424 -13.62 28.12 -2.19
C ILE A 424 -14.77 28.14 -3.18
N HIS A 425 -14.56 27.52 -4.33
CA HIS A 425 -15.60 27.36 -5.34
C HIS A 425 -16.20 25.98 -5.25
N ILE A 426 -17.46 25.88 -4.89
CA ILE A 426 -18.20 24.61 -4.82
C ILE A 426 -19.44 24.66 -5.70
N LYS A 427 -19.81 23.53 -6.25
CA LYS A 427 -21.05 23.36 -7.00
C LYS A 427 -22.22 23.37 -6.02
N THR A 428 -23.16 24.28 -6.21
CA THR A 428 -24.35 24.42 -5.36
C THR A 428 -25.63 24.17 -6.13
N ALA A 429 -26.65 23.67 -5.43
CA ALA A 429 -28.01 23.57 -5.94
C ALA A 429 -29.02 23.96 -4.85
N LYS A 430 -30.24 24.28 -5.27
CA LYS A 430 -31.34 24.52 -4.31
C LYS A 430 -31.73 23.22 -3.63
N GLY A 431 -31.93 23.25 -2.33
CA GLY A 431 -32.52 22.22 -1.48
C GLY A 431 -33.78 22.78 -0.80
N PRO A 432 -34.35 22.03 0.14
CA PRO A 432 -33.94 20.70 0.57
C PRO A 432 -34.24 19.61 -0.45
N VAL A 433 -33.51 18.48 -0.37
CA VAL A 433 -33.64 17.37 -1.30
C VAL A 433 -33.77 16.02 -0.55
N SER A 434 -34.25 14.99 -1.23
CA SER A 434 -34.27 13.64 -0.67
C SER A 434 -32.87 13.04 -0.56
N LYS A 435 -32.71 12.02 0.28
CA LYS A 435 -31.49 11.22 0.40
C LYS A 435 -31.08 10.65 -0.96
N GLU A 436 -32.04 10.13 -1.73
CA GLU A 436 -31.81 9.62 -3.09
C GLU A 436 -31.20 10.68 -3.99
N THR A 437 -31.77 11.87 -4.00
CA THR A 437 -31.26 12.99 -4.80
C THR A 437 -29.84 13.38 -4.34
N ALA A 438 -29.58 13.39 -3.07
CA ALA A 438 -28.26 13.68 -2.54
C ALA A 438 -27.21 12.66 -2.94
N VAL A 439 -27.53 11.35 -2.86
CA VAL A 439 -26.64 10.26 -3.29
C VAL A 439 -26.34 10.31 -4.79
N LYS A 440 -27.35 10.65 -5.60
CA LYS A 440 -27.22 10.80 -7.07
C LYS A 440 -26.47 12.08 -7.49
N ASN A 441 -26.20 13.00 -6.57
CA ASN A 441 -25.46 14.23 -6.83
C ASN A 441 -24.37 14.45 -5.77
N PRO A 442 -23.39 13.56 -5.71
CA PRO A 442 -22.42 13.51 -4.60
C PRO A 442 -21.48 14.72 -4.56
N ASP A 443 -21.25 15.36 -5.71
CA ASP A 443 -20.40 16.54 -5.89
C ASP A 443 -21.10 17.89 -5.62
N THR A 444 -22.35 17.87 -5.17
CA THR A 444 -23.19 19.08 -5.09
C THR A 444 -23.54 19.43 -3.64
N TYR A 445 -23.29 20.66 -3.25
CA TYR A 445 -23.75 21.24 -1.98
C TYR A 445 -25.19 21.74 -2.13
N PHE A 446 -26.11 21.25 -1.30
CA PHE A 446 -27.51 21.65 -1.35
C PHE A 446 -27.78 22.76 -0.35
N LEU A 447 -28.26 23.88 -0.85
CA LEU A 447 -28.66 25.03 -0.03
C LEU A 447 -30.04 24.73 0.57
N GLY A 448 -30.14 24.74 1.88
CA GLY A 448 -31.43 24.61 2.57
C GLY A 448 -32.35 25.78 2.29
N ASP A 449 -33.66 25.54 2.38
CA ASP A 449 -34.68 26.57 2.26
C ASP A 449 -34.91 27.25 3.62
N ALA A 450 -34.97 28.59 3.60
CA ALA A 450 -35.18 29.36 4.81
C ALA A 450 -36.59 29.14 5.42
N ASP A 451 -37.55 28.68 4.61
CA ASP A 451 -38.95 28.51 5.03
C ASP A 451 -39.20 27.15 5.70
N HIS A 452 -38.34 26.15 5.51
CA HIS A 452 -38.56 24.82 6.00
C HIS A 452 -37.82 24.49 7.30
N PHE A 453 -36.73 25.18 7.65
CA PHE A 453 -35.94 24.82 8.84
C PHE A 453 -35.23 26.03 9.45
N THR A 454 -35.27 26.08 10.76
CA THR A 454 -34.52 27.03 11.58
C THR A 454 -33.01 27.01 11.30
N TYR A 455 -32.50 25.93 10.71
CA TYR A 455 -31.07 25.68 10.50
C TYR A 455 -30.66 25.50 9.03
N LYS A 456 -31.57 25.74 8.05
CA LYS A 456 -31.28 25.61 6.61
C LYS A 456 -30.76 24.24 6.23
N ASP A 457 -31.39 23.19 6.71
CA ASP A 457 -31.01 21.82 6.43
C ASP A 457 -31.21 21.45 4.94
N TRP A 458 -30.38 20.55 4.45
CA TRP A 458 -30.44 20.09 3.07
C TRP A 458 -31.43 18.95 2.84
N LEU A 459 -31.81 18.22 3.90
CA LEU A 459 -32.67 17.03 3.82
C LEU A 459 -34.15 17.40 3.95
N ILE A 460 -34.96 16.89 3.00
CA ILE A 460 -36.42 17.10 3.02
C ILE A 460 -37.18 16.08 3.90
N GLU A 461 -36.58 14.92 4.11
CA GLU A 461 -37.17 13.80 4.85
C GLU A 461 -36.91 13.97 6.34
N GLY A 462 -37.98 14.12 7.12
CA GLY A 462 -37.90 14.33 8.57
C GLY A 462 -38.50 15.66 8.96
N SER A 463 -39.43 15.64 9.88
CA SER A 463 -40.18 16.83 10.35
C SER A 463 -39.39 17.64 11.36
N GLY A 464 -38.09 17.80 11.18
CA GLY A 464 -37.31 18.65 12.07
C GLY A 464 -35.82 18.27 12.09
N SER A 465 -34.99 19.28 12.18
CA SER A 465 -33.50 19.17 12.20
C SER A 465 -32.92 18.23 13.28
N THR A 466 -33.73 17.87 14.25
CA THR A 466 -33.33 17.01 15.36
C THR A 466 -33.29 15.52 15.00
N GLU A 467 -33.98 15.09 13.95
CA GLU A 467 -34.01 13.67 13.56
C GLU A 467 -32.82 13.26 12.69
N LEU A 468 -32.14 14.21 12.05
CA LEU A 468 -30.89 13.96 11.31
C LEU A 468 -29.74 13.56 12.25
N TRP A 469 -29.77 14.03 13.48
CA TRP A 469 -28.66 13.96 14.41
C TRP A 469 -28.91 13.05 15.63
N TYR A 470 -30.20 12.87 16.04
CA TYR A 470 -30.56 11.95 17.10
C TYR A 470 -32.07 11.64 17.11
N LYS A 471 -32.44 10.43 17.43
CA LYS A 471 -33.84 10.07 17.73
C LYS A 471 -34.26 10.69 19.05
N LYS A 472 -35.32 11.45 19.00
CA LYS A 472 -35.89 12.13 20.17
C LYS A 472 -36.50 11.18 21.21
N SER A 473 -36.80 9.92 20.83
CA SER A 473 -37.52 8.97 21.71
C SER A 473 -36.62 8.25 22.69
N ASP A 474 -35.33 8.14 22.45
CA ASP A 474 -34.45 7.37 23.31
C ASP A 474 -33.27 8.25 23.72
N GLU A 475 -33.33 8.74 24.93
CA GLU A 475 -32.36 9.63 25.54
C GLU A 475 -30.88 9.16 25.47
N LYS A 476 -30.61 7.98 24.88
CA LYS A 476 -29.28 7.37 24.88
C LYS A 476 -28.77 6.88 23.53
N THR A 477 -29.59 6.87 22.50
CA THR A 477 -29.13 6.38 21.18
C THR A 477 -28.78 7.55 20.28
N LYS A 478 -27.53 7.75 20.13
CA LYS A 478 -26.98 8.69 19.12
C LYS A 478 -27.09 8.06 17.75
N THR A 479 -27.67 8.76 16.83
CA THR A 479 -27.46 8.47 15.42
C THR A 479 -26.04 8.78 15.10
N LEU A 480 -25.35 7.83 14.66
CA LEU A 480 -23.95 7.95 14.30
C LEU A 480 -23.77 7.75 12.82
N TYR A 481 -23.04 8.63 12.32
CA TYR A 481 -22.34 8.47 11.07
C TYR A 481 -20.97 7.88 11.32
#